data_6081ffd17def0257cbf047dba0297f6f
#
_entry.id   6081ffd17def0257cbf047dba0297f6f
#
_cell.length_a   1.000
_cell.length_b   1.000
_cell.length_c   1.000
_cell.angle_alpha   90.00
_cell.angle_beta   90.00
_cell.angle_gamma   90.00
#
_symmetry.space_group_name_H-M   'P 1'
#
loop_
_entity.id
_entity.type
_entity.pdbx_description
1 polymer ?
#
loop_
_entity_poly.entity_id
_entity_poly.type
_entity_poly.pdbx_seq_one_letter_code
_entity_poly.pdbx_strand_id
1 'polypeptide(L)'
;QRTALGRSLLSSPDLLMLDEPLSAVDMALRKQIQPFINRIQQKFRIPILVVSHDLPDLLKLSDRLCLMQEGKVIGHGNYYELLKKKEISHLFGSTSLINAIDMQVLKTYPESGLTILRGNGEGQEVRIKCEQSREVYKEGQQIKVFIQADDIALSKEKLEHVSIQNQLKGRISDILQRDASQLCMVDV
;
A
#
# COMPACT_ATOMS: atom_id res chain seq x y z
N GLN A 1 17.92 -1.48 -15.06
CA GLN A 1 17.18 -2.25 -14.04
C GLN A 1 16.39 -3.41 -14.63
N ARG A 2 15.50 -3.22 -15.61
CA ARG A 2 14.74 -4.32 -16.25
C ARG A 2 15.66 -5.39 -16.85
N THR A 3 16.74 -4.99 -17.51
CA THR A 3 17.73 -5.92 -18.08
C THR A 3 18.46 -6.70 -16.97
N ALA A 4 18.84 -6.03 -15.87
CA ALA A 4 19.47 -6.69 -14.74
C ALA A 4 18.54 -7.71 -14.09
N LEU A 5 17.27 -7.35 -13.88
CA LEU A 5 16.23 -8.23 -13.35
C LEU A 5 16.02 -9.44 -14.29
N GLY A 6 15.95 -9.21 -15.61
CA GLY A 6 15.84 -10.29 -16.60
C GLY A 6 17.03 -11.25 -16.56
N ARG A 7 18.25 -10.73 -16.42
CA ARG A 7 19.46 -11.57 -16.29
C ARG A 7 19.44 -12.43 -15.04
N SER A 8 19.04 -11.85 -13.89
CA SER A 8 18.94 -12.58 -12.64
C SER A 8 17.91 -13.72 -12.70
N LEU A 9 16.82 -13.53 -13.44
CA LEU A 9 15.79 -14.57 -13.61
C LEU A 9 16.22 -15.71 -14.54
N LEU A 10 17.08 -15.42 -15.53
CA LEU A 10 17.59 -16.44 -16.45
C LEU A 10 18.48 -17.49 -15.76
N SER A 11 19.04 -17.17 -14.60
CA SER A 11 19.80 -18.13 -13.80
C SER A 11 18.93 -19.08 -12.96
N SER A 12 17.59 -18.97 -13.07
CA SER A 12 16.62 -19.76 -12.30
C SER A 12 16.91 -19.76 -10.78
N PRO A 13 16.94 -18.58 -10.15
CA PRO A 13 17.33 -18.45 -8.75
C PRO A 13 16.27 -19.03 -7.81
N ASP A 14 16.69 -19.59 -6.69
CA ASP A 14 15.81 -20.02 -5.58
C ASP A 14 15.32 -18.86 -4.73
N LEU A 15 16.00 -17.71 -4.76
CA LEU A 15 15.67 -16.46 -4.06
C LEU A 15 16.10 -15.28 -4.92
N LEU A 16 15.22 -14.30 -5.10
CA LEU A 16 15.55 -13.04 -5.75
C LEU A 16 15.75 -11.95 -4.70
N MET A 17 16.92 -11.35 -4.67
CA MET A 17 17.24 -10.24 -3.77
C MET A 17 17.33 -8.93 -4.57
N LEU A 18 16.57 -7.94 -4.18
CA LEU A 18 16.50 -6.63 -4.82
C LEU A 18 16.90 -5.56 -3.81
N ASP A 19 18.00 -4.88 -4.08
CA ASP A 19 18.50 -3.78 -3.26
C ASP A 19 18.17 -2.46 -3.96
N GLU A 20 17.37 -1.63 -3.30
CA GLU A 20 16.89 -0.33 -3.77
C GLU A 20 16.40 -0.34 -5.24
N PRO A 21 15.52 -1.30 -5.64
CA PRO A 21 15.20 -1.50 -7.05
C PRO A 21 14.47 -0.34 -7.72
N LEU A 22 13.94 0.59 -6.93
CA LEU A 22 13.13 1.72 -7.41
C LEU A 22 13.75 3.10 -7.13
N SER A 23 14.88 3.17 -6.41
CA SER A 23 15.47 4.43 -5.95
C SER A 23 15.95 5.36 -7.08
N ALA A 24 16.46 4.79 -8.17
CA ALA A 24 17.04 5.54 -9.28
C ALA A 24 16.07 5.71 -10.47
N VAL A 25 14.77 5.57 -10.27
CA VAL A 25 13.78 5.66 -11.34
C VAL A 25 12.74 6.75 -11.08
N ASP A 26 12.32 7.40 -12.15
CA ASP A 26 11.23 8.36 -12.11
C ASP A 26 9.87 7.69 -11.79
N MET A 27 8.88 8.50 -11.40
CA MET A 27 7.56 8.04 -10.99
C MET A 27 6.83 7.24 -12.09
N ALA A 28 7.01 7.59 -13.37
CA ALA A 28 6.34 6.90 -14.46
C ALA A 28 6.91 5.49 -14.66
N LEU A 29 8.23 5.36 -14.56
CA LEU A 29 8.92 4.07 -14.67
C LEU A 29 8.69 3.22 -13.41
N ARG A 30 8.64 3.84 -12.23
CA ARG A 30 8.31 3.18 -10.95
C ARG A 30 6.96 2.48 -11.01
N LYS A 31 5.92 3.18 -11.52
CA LYS A 31 4.56 2.62 -11.75
C LYS A 31 4.56 1.40 -12.70
N GLN A 32 5.56 1.25 -13.56
CA GLN A 32 5.68 0.10 -14.47
C GLN A 32 6.49 -1.07 -13.89
N ILE A 33 7.50 -0.77 -13.06
CA ILE A 33 8.38 -1.80 -12.49
C ILE A 33 7.68 -2.56 -11.35
N GLN A 34 6.91 -1.89 -10.49
CA GLN A 34 6.20 -2.53 -9.39
C GLN A 34 5.28 -3.68 -9.84
N PRO A 35 4.35 -3.49 -10.79
CA PRO A 35 3.52 -4.59 -11.29
C PRO A 35 4.35 -5.69 -11.98
N PHE A 36 5.51 -5.34 -12.53
CA PHE A 36 6.42 -6.31 -13.15
C PHE A 36 7.06 -7.23 -12.09
N ILE A 37 7.51 -6.69 -10.95
CA ILE A 37 8.03 -7.49 -9.83
C ILE A 37 6.95 -8.44 -9.31
N ASN A 38 5.72 -7.96 -9.11
CA ASN A 38 4.60 -8.79 -8.67
C ASN A 38 4.29 -9.91 -9.65
N ARG A 39 4.31 -9.64 -10.95
CA ARG A 39 4.13 -10.67 -12.00
C ARG A 39 5.24 -11.71 -11.99
N ILE A 40 6.49 -11.32 -11.73
CA ILE A 40 7.61 -12.25 -11.58
C ILE A 40 7.34 -13.20 -10.43
N GLN A 41 7.01 -12.67 -9.26
CA GLN A 41 6.73 -13.47 -8.08
C GLN A 41 5.61 -14.48 -8.32
N GLN A 42 4.52 -14.05 -8.95
CA GLN A 42 3.39 -14.92 -9.27
C GLN A 42 3.75 -16.00 -10.30
N LYS A 43 4.51 -15.64 -11.35
CA LYS A 43 4.84 -16.54 -12.45
C LYS A 43 5.89 -17.57 -12.06
N PHE A 44 6.95 -17.15 -11.39
CA PHE A 44 8.08 -18.02 -11.06
C PHE A 44 7.97 -18.65 -9.67
N ARG A 45 7.07 -18.15 -8.81
CA ARG A 45 6.81 -18.61 -7.44
C ARG A 45 8.07 -18.66 -6.58
N ILE A 46 9.04 -17.80 -6.86
CA ILE A 46 10.25 -17.64 -6.07
C ILE A 46 10.04 -16.61 -4.97
N PRO A 47 10.62 -16.78 -3.78
CA PRO A 47 10.63 -15.73 -2.77
C PRO A 47 11.43 -14.53 -3.28
N ILE A 48 10.94 -13.34 -2.95
CA ILE A 48 11.60 -12.08 -3.29
C ILE A 48 11.87 -11.33 -2.00
N LEU A 49 13.12 -10.94 -1.76
CA LEU A 49 13.53 -10.05 -0.69
C LEU A 49 13.81 -8.68 -1.30
N VAL A 50 13.09 -7.66 -0.86
CA VAL A 50 13.29 -6.28 -1.31
C VAL A 50 13.83 -5.46 -0.15
N VAL A 51 14.94 -4.77 -0.37
CA VAL A 51 15.49 -3.79 0.55
C VAL A 51 15.23 -2.40 -0.01
N SER A 52 14.60 -1.54 0.78
CA SER A 52 14.35 -0.13 0.44
C SER A 52 14.14 0.70 1.69
N HIS A 53 14.39 1.99 1.59
CA HIS A 53 14.02 2.98 2.59
C HIS A 53 12.67 3.67 2.28
N ASP A 54 12.06 3.36 1.13
CA ASP A 54 10.76 3.89 0.69
C ASP A 54 9.64 2.96 1.14
N LEU A 55 9.03 3.26 2.29
CA LEU A 55 7.95 2.46 2.86
C LEU A 55 6.74 2.32 1.91
N PRO A 56 6.24 3.38 1.25
CA PRO A 56 5.19 3.28 0.24
C PRO A 56 5.45 2.22 -0.82
N ASP A 57 6.67 2.14 -1.32
CA ASP A 57 7.03 1.17 -2.35
C ASP A 57 7.07 -0.26 -1.80
N LEU A 58 7.58 -0.44 -0.57
CA LEU A 58 7.58 -1.75 0.10
C LEU A 58 6.17 -2.27 0.33
N LEU A 59 5.23 -1.42 0.79
CA LEU A 59 3.84 -1.82 1.05
C LEU A 59 3.07 -2.23 -0.21
N LYS A 60 3.49 -1.75 -1.38
CA LYS A 60 2.93 -2.20 -2.68
C LYS A 60 3.47 -3.56 -3.13
N LEU A 61 4.62 -3.97 -2.61
CA LEU A 61 5.28 -5.20 -3.00
C LEU A 61 5.11 -6.32 -1.98
N SER A 62 4.92 -6.00 -0.69
CA SER A 62 4.84 -6.99 0.38
C SER A 62 3.93 -6.54 1.52
N ASP A 63 3.22 -7.49 2.12
CA ASP A 63 2.45 -7.28 3.35
C ASP A 63 3.31 -7.51 4.60
N ARG A 64 4.50 -8.08 4.46
CA ARG A 64 5.42 -8.37 5.56
C ARG A 64 6.67 -7.52 5.44
N LEU A 65 7.00 -6.87 6.53
CA LEU A 65 8.18 -6.02 6.67
C LEU A 65 9.16 -6.60 7.67
N CYS A 66 10.43 -6.33 7.42
CA CYS A 66 11.52 -6.54 8.37
C CYS A 66 12.22 -5.20 8.55
N LEU A 67 12.19 -4.65 9.76
CA LEU A 67 12.83 -3.38 10.09
C LEU A 67 14.25 -3.64 10.60
N MET A 68 15.20 -2.91 10.03
CA MET A 68 16.60 -3.00 10.39
C MET A 68 17.14 -1.64 10.83
N GLN A 69 17.93 -1.62 11.88
CA GLN A 69 18.66 -0.46 12.36
C GLN A 69 20.04 -0.89 12.82
N GLU A 70 21.08 -0.19 12.41
CA GLU A 70 22.48 -0.48 12.79
C GLU A 70 22.89 -1.95 12.57
N GLY A 71 22.44 -2.56 11.47
CA GLY A 71 22.72 -3.96 11.12
C GLY A 71 21.97 -5.01 11.93
N LYS A 72 21.01 -4.61 12.78
CA LYS A 72 20.19 -5.52 13.60
C LYS A 72 18.74 -5.49 13.16
N VAL A 73 18.07 -6.63 13.20
CA VAL A 73 16.62 -6.71 13.04
C VAL A 73 15.97 -6.26 14.34
N ILE A 74 15.20 -5.18 14.27
CA ILE A 74 14.49 -4.59 15.41
C ILE A 74 13.00 -4.90 15.42
N GLY A 75 12.46 -5.39 14.31
CA GLY A 75 11.06 -5.83 14.21
C GLY A 75 10.78 -6.49 12.87
N HIS A 76 9.84 -7.41 12.89
CA HIS A 76 9.29 -8.02 11.68
C HIS A 76 7.81 -8.32 11.88
N GLY A 77 7.05 -8.35 10.80
CA GLY A 77 5.61 -8.64 10.82
C GLY A 77 4.82 -7.85 9.79
N ASN A 78 3.52 -7.77 9.99
CA ASN A 78 2.63 -6.91 9.22
C ASN A 78 2.84 -5.44 9.61
N TYR A 79 2.66 -4.53 8.65
CA TYR A 79 2.85 -3.10 8.86
C TYR A 79 2.05 -2.55 10.05
N TYR A 80 0.77 -2.89 10.17
CA TYR A 80 -0.08 -2.40 11.26
C TYR A 80 0.30 -2.98 12.63
N GLU A 81 0.81 -4.21 12.69
CA GLU A 81 1.36 -4.80 13.91
C GLU A 81 2.62 -4.08 14.37
N LEU A 82 3.47 -3.70 13.39
CA LEU A 82 4.69 -2.94 13.68
C LEU A 82 4.39 -1.53 14.15
N LEU A 83 3.36 -0.87 13.60
CA LEU A 83 2.92 0.45 14.03
C LEU A 83 2.45 0.48 15.50
N LYS A 84 1.87 -0.61 16.00
CA LYS A 84 1.41 -0.73 17.39
C LYS A 84 2.54 -0.91 18.41
N LYS A 85 3.74 -1.30 17.97
CA LYS A 85 4.91 -1.47 18.84
C LYS A 85 5.54 -0.11 19.16
N LYS A 86 5.40 0.36 20.41
CA LYS A 86 5.89 1.68 20.84
C LYS A 86 7.38 1.88 20.60
N GLU A 87 8.18 0.81 20.75
CA GLU A 87 9.63 0.85 20.62
C GLU A 87 10.10 1.16 19.22
N ILE A 88 9.28 0.85 18.19
CA ILE A 88 9.66 0.99 16.78
C ILE A 88 8.71 1.89 15.98
N SER A 89 7.58 2.28 16.55
CA SER A 89 6.58 3.10 15.86
C SER A 89 7.12 4.47 15.41
N HIS A 90 8.11 5.02 16.15
CA HIS A 90 8.78 6.26 15.82
C HIS A 90 9.61 6.17 14.53
N LEU A 91 10.07 4.96 14.14
CA LEU A 91 10.86 4.75 12.93
C LEU A 91 10.05 4.92 11.64
N PHE A 92 8.74 4.81 11.72
CA PHE A 92 7.86 5.13 10.59
C PHE A 92 7.73 6.64 10.36
N GLY A 93 8.39 7.44 11.18
CA GLY A 93 8.58 8.88 11.03
C GLY A 93 7.31 9.71 11.14
N SER A 94 7.47 11.02 10.93
CA SER A 94 6.38 11.97 10.67
C SER A 94 5.90 11.92 9.22
N THR A 95 6.51 11.08 8.40
CA THR A 95 6.07 10.85 7.02
C THR A 95 4.65 10.31 7.04
N SER A 96 3.79 10.85 6.21
CA SER A 96 2.39 10.45 6.09
C SER A 96 2.24 8.94 6.12
N LEU A 97 1.61 8.43 7.15
CA LEU A 97 1.32 7.00 7.25
C LEU A 97 0.38 6.61 6.12
N ILE A 98 0.59 5.42 5.59
CA ILE A 98 -0.18 4.93 4.46
C ILE A 98 -1.11 3.82 4.93
N ASN A 99 -2.39 3.96 4.59
CA ASN A 99 -3.34 2.88 4.72
C ASN A 99 -3.32 2.06 3.44
N ALA A 100 -3.09 0.75 3.56
CA ALA A 100 -3.13 -0.21 2.47
C ALA A 100 -4.36 -1.10 2.67
N ILE A 101 -5.37 -0.91 1.84
CA ILE A 101 -6.68 -1.56 1.99
C ILE A 101 -6.92 -2.47 0.79
N ASP A 102 -7.19 -3.74 1.06
CA ASP A 102 -7.58 -4.69 0.02
C ASP A 102 -9.06 -4.49 -0.32
N MET A 103 -9.34 -4.25 -1.59
CA MET A 103 -10.68 -3.94 -2.09
C MET A 103 -10.97 -4.71 -3.37
N GLN A 104 -12.24 -5.02 -3.59
CA GLN A 104 -12.72 -5.65 -4.82
C GLN A 104 -13.32 -4.61 -5.74
N VAL A 105 -12.98 -4.70 -7.03
CA VAL A 105 -13.59 -3.88 -8.08
C VAL A 105 -15.02 -4.35 -8.32
N LEU A 106 -15.98 -3.47 -8.08
CA LEU A 106 -17.39 -3.73 -8.39
C LEU A 106 -17.72 -3.33 -9.83
N LYS A 107 -17.30 -2.12 -10.22
CA LYS A 107 -17.62 -1.58 -11.53
C LYS A 107 -16.60 -0.52 -11.94
N THR A 108 -16.27 -0.48 -13.21
CA THR A 108 -15.41 0.55 -13.81
C THR A 108 -16.18 1.28 -14.90
N TYR A 109 -16.04 2.60 -14.92
CA TYR A 109 -16.59 3.50 -15.94
C TYR A 109 -15.43 4.15 -16.71
N PRO A 110 -14.97 3.53 -17.81
CA PRO A 110 -13.75 3.98 -18.51
C PRO A 110 -13.84 5.41 -19.04
N GLU A 111 -15.03 5.85 -19.45
CA GLU A 111 -15.25 7.18 -20.02
C GLU A 111 -15.04 8.30 -18.99
N SER A 112 -15.40 8.07 -17.73
CA SER A 112 -15.25 9.03 -16.64
C SER A 112 -14.00 8.81 -15.78
N GLY A 113 -13.29 7.69 -16.00
CA GLY A 113 -12.18 7.25 -15.17
C GLY A 113 -12.59 6.85 -13.75
N LEU A 114 -13.88 6.60 -13.50
CA LEU A 114 -14.43 6.25 -12.21
C LEU A 114 -14.43 4.73 -12.03
N THR A 115 -13.94 4.26 -10.88
CA THR A 115 -14.04 2.87 -10.45
C THR A 115 -14.72 2.79 -9.09
N ILE A 116 -15.69 1.92 -8.95
CA ILE A 116 -16.37 1.62 -7.69
C ILE A 116 -15.74 0.38 -7.10
N LEU A 117 -15.32 0.49 -5.84
CA LEU A 117 -14.69 -0.56 -5.08
C LEU A 117 -15.54 -0.91 -3.86
N ARG A 118 -15.43 -2.14 -3.37
CA ARG A 118 -15.99 -2.58 -2.09
C ARG A 118 -14.87 -3.12 -1.21
N GLY A 119 -14.84 -2.67 0.06
CA GLY A 119 -13.95 -3.20 1.08
C GLY A 119 -14.42 -4.57 1.59
N ASN A 120 -13.55 -5.25 2.33
CA ASN A 120 -13.85 -6.55 2.94
C ASN A 120 -14.74 -6.46 4.20
N GLY A 121 -15.12 -5.23 4.62
CA GLY A 121 -15.96 -4.99 5.78
C GLY A 121 -17.48 -5.05 5.50
N GLU A 122 -18.27 -4.21 6.16
CA GLU A 122 -19.75 -4.16 6.08
C GLU A 122 -20.33 -3.78 4.69
N GLY A 123 -19.59 -4.06 3.63
CA GLY A 123 -20.03 -3.82 2.26
C GLY A 123 -20.00 -2.35 1.82
N GLN A 124 -19.25 -1.52 2.52
CA GLN A 124 -19.10 -0.10 2.18
C GLN A 124 -18.40 0.10 0.84
N GLU A 125 -18.93 1.01 0.04
CA GLU A 125 -18.42 1.29 -1.29
C GLU A 125 -17.54 2.54 -1.28
N VAL A 126 -16.43 2.46 -2.00
CA VAL A 126 -15.51 3.57 -2.22
C VAL A 126 -15.44 3.88 -3.71
N ARG A 127 -15.50 5.15 -4.03
CA ARG A 127 -15.38 5.64 -5.41
C ARG A 127 -14.00 6.25 -5.59
N ILE A 128 -13.21 5.68 -6.49
CA ILE A 128 -11.91 6.24 -6.85
C ILE A 128 -11.92 6.76 -8.28
N LYS A 129 -11.25 7.87 -8.48
CA LYS A 129 -10.99 8.39 -9.82
C LYS A 129 -9.59 7.92 -10.21
N CYS A 130 -9.52 6.95 -11.12
CA CYS A 130 -8.25 6.53 -11.68
C CYS A 130 -7.88 7.49 -12.81
N GLU A 131 -6.74 8.16 -12.70
CA GLU A 131 -6.15 8.80 -13.87
C GLU A 131 -6.03 7.73 -14.95
N GLN A 132 -6.33 8.09 -16.21
CA GLN A 132 -6.39 7.21 -17.38
C GLN A 132 -5.13 6.31 -17.48
N SER A 133 -5.03 5.33 -16.62
CA SER A 133 -4.08 4.25 -16.80
C SER A 133 -4.68 3.32 -17.86
N ARG A 134 -3.87 2.88 -18.79
CA ARG A 134 -4.26 1.95 -19.86
C ARG A 134 -4.78 0.60 -19.34
N GLU A 135 -4.76 0.40 -18.03
CA GLU A 135 -5.29 -0.79 -17.37
C GLU A 135 -6.71 -0.51 -16.89
N VAL A 136 -7.67 -0.99 -17.63
CA VAL A 136 -9.07 -1.04 -17.18
C VAL A 136 -9.16 -2.16 -16.14
N TYR A 137 -9.49 -1.80 -14.91
CA TYR A 137 -9.74 -2.79 -13.86
C TYR A 137 -10.95 -3.64 -14.21
N LYS A 138 -10.83 -4.96 -14.02
CA LYS A 138 -11.91 -5.91 -14.30
C LYS A 138 -12.82 -6.05 -13.08
N GLU A 139 -14.12 -6.18 -13.31
CA GLU A 139 -15.08 -6.50 -12.24
C GLU A 139 -14.66 -7.81 -11.55
N GLY A 140 -14.74 -7.81 -10.22
CA GLY A 140 -14.28 -8.91 -9.37
C GLY A 140 -12.79 -8.92 -9.06
N GLN A 141 -11.99 -8.08 -9.72
CA GLN A 141 -10.55 -8.01 -9.47
C GLN A 141 -10.27 -7.50 -8.05
N GLN A 142 -9.34 -8.17 -7.36
CA GLN A 142 -8.81 -7.68 -6.09
C GLN A 142 -7.69 -6.69 -6.37
N ILE A 143 -7.76 -5.53 -5.72
CA ILE A 143 -6.75 -4.47 -5.81
C ILE A 143 -6.44 -3.93 -4.42
N LYS A 144 -5.22 -3.44 -4.25
CA LYS A 144 -4.81 -2.76 -3.02
C LYS A 144 -4.87 -1.24 -3.24
N VAL A 145 -5.65 -0.55 -2.41
CA VAL A 145 -5.79 0.90 -2.43
C VAL A 145 -4.91 1.50 -1.36
N PHE A 146 -4.19 2.55 -1.70
CA PHE A 146 -3.29 3.27 -0.80
C PHE A 146 -3.85 4.66 -0.53
N ILE A 147 -4.08 4.97 0.74
CA ILE A 147 -4.61 6.26 1.19
C ILE A 147 -3.65 6.81 2.25
N GLN A 148 -3.18 8.03 2.06
CA GLN A 148 -2.37 8.68 3.09
C GLN A 148 -3.25 9.01 4.30
N ALA A 149 -2.73 8.84 5.51
CA ALA A 149 -3.49 9.12 6.73
C ALA A 149 -3.91 10.60 6.79
N ASP A 150 -3.08 11.50 6.25
CA ASP A 150 -3.34 12.94 6.20
C ASP A 150 -4.47 13.32 5.24
N ASP A 151 -4.84 12.43 4.31
CA ASP A 151 -5.97 12.62 3.39
C ASP A 151 -7.31 12.17 4.02
N ILE A 152 -7.29 11.69 5.27
CA ILE A 152 -8.47 11.18 5.96
C ILE A 152 -8.92 12.19 7.02
N ALA A 153 -10.16 12.65 6.91
CA ALA A 153 -10.81 13.43 7.95
C ALA A 153 -11.76 12.55 8.78
N LEU A 154 -11.80 12.76 10.09
CA LEU A 154 -12.72 12.08 10.99
C LEU A 154 -13.88 13.02 11.35
N SER A 155 -15.11 12.50 11.32
CA SER A 155 -16.31 13.21 11.77
C SER A 155 -17.16 12.29 12.64
N LYS A 156 -17.85 12.85 13.62
CA LYS A 156 -18.81 12.12 14.47
C LYS A 156 -20.09 11.77 13.70
N GLU A 157 -20.44 12.61 12.72
CA GLU A 157 -21.67 12.49 11.95
C GLU A 157 -21.34 12.47 10.47
N LYS A 158 -22.28 11.93 9.67
CA LYS A 158 -22.21 12.03 8.22
C LYS A 158 -22.25 13.49 7.80
N LEU A 159 -21.29 13.89 6.97
CA LEU A 159 -21.22 15.26 6.46
C LEU A 159 -22.12 15.42 5.23
N GLU A 160 -22.94 16.46 5.24
CA GLU A 160 -23.79 16.84 4.11
C GLU A 160 -23.28 18.15 3.48
N HIS A 161 -23.57 18.35 2.22
CA HIS A 161 -23.17 19.56 1.45
C HIS A 161 -21.65 19.80 1.40
N VAL A 162 -20.85 18.73 1.37
CA VAL A 162 -19.39 18.79 1.26
C VAL A 162 -18.91 18.12 -0.03
N SER A 163 -17.73 18.49 -0.50
CA SER A 163 -17.10 17.90 -1.70
C SER A 163 -16.47 16.53 -1.46
N ILE A 164 -16.46 16.04 -0.21
CA ILE A 164 -15.93 14.73 0.14
C ILE A 164 -16.83 13.64 -0.45
N GLN A 165 -16.31 12.88 -1.41
CA GLN A 165 -17.08 11.86 -2.14
C GLN A 165 -17.22 10.55 -1.37
N ASN A 166 -16.19 10.17 -0.62
CA ASN A 166 -16.15 8.91 0.12
C ASN A 166 -16.29 9.18 1.60
N GLN A 167 -17.32 8.62 2.19
CA GLN A 167 -17.54 8.68 3.63
C GLN A 167 -17.81 7.25 4.11
N LEU A 168 -16.90 6.73 4.94
CA LEU A 168 -16.97 5.39 5.46
C LEU A 168 -17.33 5.44 6.94
N LYS A 169 -18.21 4.56 7.37
CA LYS A 169 -18.52 4.38 8.77
C LYS A 169 -17.47 3.47 9.39
N GLY A 170 -16.88 3.88 10.49
CA GLY A 170 -15.88 3.11 11.21
C GLY A 170 -15.98 3.30 12.71
N ARG A 171 -15.18 2.52 13.44
CA ARG A 171 -15.03 2.62 14.89
C ARG A 171 -13.57 2.86 15.22
N ILE A 172 -13.27 3.85 16.06
CA ILE A 172 -11.92 4.00 16.61
C ILE A 172 -11.61 2.80 17.48
N SER A 173 -10.63 2.01 17.09
CA SER A 173 -10.18 0.81 17.81
C SER A 173 -9.00 1.09 18.74
N ASP A 174 -8.17 2.08 18.41
CA ASP A 174 -7.02 2.43 19.22
C ASP A 174 -6.58 3.89 18.97
N ILE A 175 -5.90 4.50 19.94
CA ILE A 175 -5.27 5.81 19.81
C ILE A 175 -3.84 5.70 20.33
N LEU A 176 -2.89 5.78 19.40
CA LEU A 176 -1.48 5.71 19.71
C LEU A 176 -0.91 7.13 19.87
N GLN A 177 -0.35 7.42 21.05
CA GLN A 177 0.35 8.68 21.29
C GLN A 177 1.71 8.65 20.60
N ARG A 178 2.00 9.68 19.81
CA ARG A 178 3.31 9.98 19.23
C ARG A 178 3.77 11.34 19.77
N ASP A 179 5.05 11.67 19.60
CA ASP A 179 5.68 12.85 20.20
C ASP A 179 4.82 14.11 20.15
N ALA A 180 4.42 14.55 18.96
CA ALA A 180 3.63 15.76 18.76
C ALA A 180 2.24 15.50 18.16
N SER A 181 1.82 14.24 18.00
CA SER A 181 0.59 13.87 17.31
C SER A 181 -0.05 12.62 17.90
N GLN A 182 -1.30 12.38 17.54
CA GLN A 182 -2.01 11.15 17.87
C GLN A 182 -2.35 10.40 16.58
N LEU A 183 -2.12 9.11 16.58
CA LEU A 183 -2.54 8.23 15.50
C LEU A 183 -3.81 7.50 15.91
N CYS A 184 -4.91 7.81 15.23
CA CYS A 184 -6.17 7.10 15.44
C CYS A 184 -6.22 5.87 14.50
N MET A 185 -6.39 4.69 15.09
CA MET A 185 -6.68 3.45 14.36
C MET A 185 -8.19 3.33 14.23
N VAL A 186 -8.67 3.17 12.99
CA VAL A 186 -10.11 3.08 12.70
C VAL A 186 -10.37 1.80 11.93
N ASP A 187 -11.23 0.96 12.48
CA ASP A 187 -11.76 -0.22 11.80
C ASP A 187 -12.97 0.20 10.95
N VAL A 188 -12.93 -0.10 9.65
CA VAL A 188 -13.91 0.35 8.63
C VAL A 188 -14.61 -0.84 8.00
#